data_5424223a3a96eaa3327f17e3fdccd4db
#
_entry.id   5424223a3a96eaa3327f17e3fdccd4db
#
_cell.length_a   1.000
_cell.length_b   1.000
_cell.length_c   1.000
_cell.angle_alpha   90.00
_cell.angle_beta   90.00
_cell.angle_gamma   90.00
#
_symmetry.space_group_name_H-M   'P 1'
#
loop_
_entity.id
_entity.type
_entity.pdbx_description
1 polymer ?
#
loop_
_entity_poly.entity_id
_entity_poly.type
_entity_poly.pdbx_seq_one_letter_code
_entity_poly.pdbx_strand_id
1 'polypeptide(L)'
;MSKIQVNKLHTLTGHNDCIYALTEGSDPRFFYTGAGDGMVVEWDLDAPKDGKLIAKLPHSVYALTVDRERNLLIIGHNFEGIHVIDLNENKEIWNLKLTDQAIFDIKVFAGEILVGTGDGVLIVVDIAQRSIKRHIKLSSKSIRVMSIASEKRHLALGLSDHSIKILDLSDDFQPMANLTGHTNSVFALNYSPDEKNLVSAGRDAHMKFWESGTYTLVENIVAHMYAINFLSFKEDGKYLVTCSMDKSIKVWDAANYKLMKVIDKARNAGHGTSINKVLWSTYSGQVISISDDRTISIWQIEEENQ
;
A
#
# COMPACT_ATOMS: atom_id res chain seq x y z
N MET A 1 -19.71 10.33 21.01
CA MET A 1 -18.96 9.81 19.84
C MET A 1 -18.26 10.99 19.20
N SER A 2 -16.93 10.94 19.09
CA SER A 2 -16.17 11.97 18.40
C SER A 2 -16.66 12.06 16.96
N LYS A 3 -16.91 13.25 16.48
CA LYS A 3 -17.37 13.51 15.12
C LYS A 3 -16.14 13.80 14.27
N ILE A 4 -16.04 13.19 13.11
CA ILE A 4 -14.92 13.37 12.19
C ILE A 4 -15.26 14.48 11.19
N GLN A 5 -14.39 15.50 11.13
CA GLN A 5 -14.39 16.52 10.09
C GLN A 5 -13.38 16.15 8.99
N VAL A 6 -13.74 16.41 7.75
CA VAL A 6 -12.89 16.14 6.59
C VAL A 6 -12.88 17.37 5.70
N ASN A 7 -11.68 17.86 5.44
CA ASN A 7 -11.42 18.98 4.54
C ASN A 7 -10.49 18.53 3.42
N LYS A 8 -10.87 18.78 2.17
CA LYS A 8 -9.98 18.58 1.04
C LYS A 8 -9.03 19.78 0.95
N LEU A 9 -7.72 19.52 1.07
CA LEU A 9 -6.70 20.56 1.01
C LEU A 9 -6.29 20.84 -0.44
N HIS A 10 -5.94 19.79 -1.19
CA HIS A 10 -5.40 19.92 -2.53
C HIS A 10 -5.89 18.83 -3.48
N THR A 11 -5.87 19.15 -4.76
CA THR A 11 -5.95 18.17 -5.87
C THR A 11 -4.74 18.41 -6.76
N LEU A 12 -3.88 17.39 -6.92
CA LEU A 12 -2.68 17.46 -7.72
C LEU A 12 -2.89 16.71 -9.04
N THR A 13 -2.28 17.21 -10.09
CA THR A 13 -2.31 16.65 -11.45
C THR A 13 -0.90 16.62 -12.01
N GLY A 14 -0.60 15.70 -12.93
CA GLY A 14 0.72 15.56 -13.54
C GLY A 14 0.91 14.23 -14.23
N HIS A 15 0.23 13.18 -13.77
CA HIS A 15 0.18 11.90 -14.46
C HIS A 15 -0.77 11.93 -15.67
N ASN A 16 -0.39 11.21 -16.73
CA ASN A 16 -1.19 11.11 -17.96
C ASN A 16 -2.07 9.85 -18.01
N ASP A 17 -1.93 8.96 -17.03
CA ASP A 17 -2.69 7.70 -16.90
C ASP A 17 -3.03 7.42 -15.45
N CYS A 18 -3.81 6.35 -15.19
CA CYS A 18 -4.24 5.91 -13.87
C CYS A 18 -3.06 5.79 -12.90
N ILE A 19 -3.22 6.30 -11.69
CA ILE A 19 -2.17 6.25 -10.66
C ILE A 19 -2.40 5.00 -9.80
N TYR A 20 -1.39 4.12 -9.72
CA TYR A 20 -1.51 2.81 -9.05
C TYR A 20 -0.66 2.66 -7.80
N ALA A 21 0.50 3.31 -7.75
CA ALA A 21 1.44 3.19 -6.66
C ALA A 21 1.54 4.48 -5.86
N LEU A 22 1.64 4.34 -4.53
CA LEU A 22 1.77 5.42 -3.57
C LEU A 22 2.62 4.93 -2.41
N THR A 23 3.64 5.70 -2.02
CA THR A 23 4.47 5.45 -0.84
C THR A 23 4.95 6.75 -0.22
N GLU A 24 5.12 6.76 1.11
CA GLU A 24 5.73 7.87 1.85
C GLU A 24 7.26 7.83 1.69
N GLY A 25 7.89 8.98 1.67
CA GLY A 25 9.35 9.12 1.62
C GLY A 25 10.04 8.78 2.94
N SER A 26 11.39 8.83 2.96
CA SER A 26 12.18 8.78 4.19
C SER A 26 11.90 10.00 5.07
N ASP A 27 11.84 11.18 4.46
CA ASP A 27 11.22 12.38 5.04
C ASP A 27 9.72 12.31 4.71
N PRO A 28 8.81 12.21 5.71
CA PRO A 28 7.39 12.06 5.47
C PRO A 28 6.71 13.30 4.86
N ARG A 29 7.40 14.42 4.76
CA ARG A 29 7.00 15.57 3.96
C ARG A 29 6.85 15.23 2.48
N PHE A 30 7.66 14.28 1.99
CA PHE A 30 7.62 13.84 0.60
C PHE A 30 6.88 12.52 0.44
N PHE A 31 6.17 12.37 -0.67
CA PHE A 31 5.59 11.10 -1.08
C PHE A 31 5.81 10.87 -2.58
N TYR A 32 5.75 9.61 -2.98
CA TYR A 32 6.00 9.18 -4.35
C TYR A 32 4.78 8.48 -4.94
N THR A 33 4.51 8.76 -6.21
CA THR A 33 3.44 8.10 -6.97
C THR A 33 3.99 7.44 -8.22
N GLY A 34 3.39 6.30 -8.60
CA GLY A 34 3.67 5.60 -9.85
C GLY A 34 2.38 5.32 -10.62
N ALA A 35 2.41 5.44 -11.94
CA ALA A 35 1.20 5.37 -12.75
C ALA A 35 1.34 4.47 -13.99
N GLY A 36 0.22 4.32 -14.70
CA GLY A 36 0.13 3.58 -15.96
C GLY A 36 0.99 4.18 -17.07
N ASP A 37 1.27 5.46 -16.99
CA ASP A 37 2.17 6.16 -17.91
C ASP A 37 3.65 5.83 -17.69
N GLY A 38 3.99 5.01 -16.69
CA GLY A 38 5.36 4.64 -16.35
C GLY A 38 6.16 5.74 -15.62
N MET A 39 5.55 6.88 -15.32
CA MET A 39 6.21 7.94 -14.55
C MET A 39 6.18 7.62 -13.06
N VAL A 40 7.30 7.95 -12.39
CA VAL A 40 7.41 8.02 -10.93
C VAL A 40 7.69 9.46 -10.55
N VAL A 41 6.82 10.03 -9.71
CA VAL A 41 6.82 11.46 -9.39
C VAL A 41 6.90 11.64 -7.87
N GLU A 42 7.80 12.53 -7.43
CA GLU A 42 7.91 13.03 -6.05
C GLU A 42 7.00 14.24 -5.87
N TRP A 43 6.34 14.30 -4.72
CA TRP A 43 5.45 15.39 -4.32
C TRP A 43 5.84 15.90 -2.94
N ASP A 44 5.73 17.21 -2.73
CA ASP A 44 6.02 17.90 -1.48
C ASP A 44 4.69 18.36 -0.82
N LEU A 45 4.43 17.92 0.40
CA LEU A 45 3.21 18.28 1.14
C LEU A 45 3.17 19.76 1.60
N ASP A 46 4.33 20.42 1.71
CA ASP A 46 4.40 21.87 2.00
C ASP A 46 4.25 22.73 0.76
N ALA A 47 4.58 22.20 -0.42
CA ALA A 47 4.48 22.90 -1.70
C ALA A 47 3.76 22.03 -2.75
N PRO A 48 2.49 21.65 -2.54
CA PRO A 48 1.82 20.60 -3.31
C PRO A 48 1.31 21.11 -4.68
N LYS A 49 2.16 21.76 -5.47
CA LYS A 49 1.76 22.29 -6.78
C LYS A 49 2.40 21.53 -7.94
N ASP A 50 3.68 21.31 -7.86
CA ASP A 50 4.47 20.75 -8.97
C ASP A 50 5.14 19.44 -8.52
N GLY A 51 4.83 18.36 -9.24
CA GLY A 51 5.50 17.09 -9.04
C GLY A 51 6.87 17.08 -9.73
N LYS A 52 7.87 16.51 -9.08
CA LYS A 52 9.21 16.31 -9.63
C LYS A 52 9.31 14.90 -10.23
N LEU A 53 9.57 14.81 -11.52
CA LEU A 53 9.80 13.52 -12.18
C LEU A 53 11.10 12.87 -11.64
N ILE A 54 10.98 11.67 -11.07
CA ILE A 54 12.10 10.88 -10.56
C ILE A 54 12.54 9.83 -11.58
N ALA A 55 11.58 9.15 -12.22
CA ALA A 55 11.88 8.12 -13.22
C ALA A 55 10.77 8.04 -14.26
N LYS A 56 11.14 7.54 -15.44
CA LYS A 56 10.21 7.22 -16.54
C LYS A 56 10.56 5.83 -17.07
N LEU A 57 9.65 4.88 -16.86
CA LEU A 57 9.79 3.50 -17.28
C LEU A 57 8.89 3.18 -18.48
N PRO A 58 9.20 2.15 -19.28
CA PRO A 58 8.40 1.77 -20.45
C PRO A 58 6.99 1.28 -20.12
N HIS A 59 6.80 0.66 -18.93
CA HIS A 59 5.54 0.04 -18.51
C HIS A 59 4.98 0.65 -17.23
N SER A 60 3.72 0.31 -16.93
CA SER A 60 3.02 0.76 -15.73
C SER A 60 3.77 0.40 -14.45
N VAL A 61 3.74 1.30 -13.47
CA VAL A 61 4.31 1.14 -12.15
C VAL A 61 3.18 0.85 -11.15
N TYR A 62 3.12 -0.39 -10.64
CA TYR A 62 2.14 -0.80 -9.63
C TYR A 62 2.71 -0.84 -8.21
N ALA A 63 4.03 -0.90 -8.06
CA ALA A 63 4.69 -1.06 -6.78
C ALA A 63 5.81 -0.05 -6.58
N LEU A 64 5.79 0.62 -5.44
CA LEU A 64 6.81 1.51 -4.94
C LEU A 64 7.03 1.25 -3.45
N THR A 65 8.28 1.33 -3.01
CA THR A 65 8.62 1.36 -1.58
C THR A 65 9.88 2.17 -1.35
N VAL A 66 10.07 2.68 -0.13
CA VAL A 66 11.27 3.42 0.27
C VAL A 66 12.01 2.63 1.35
N ASP A 67 13.28 2.37 1.12
CA ASP A 67 14.22 1.97 2.16
C ASP A 67 14.62 3.24 2.92
N ARG A 68 14.04 3.44 4.10
CA ARG A 68 14.24 4.65 4.90
C ARG A 68 15.65 4.73 5.49
N GLU A 69 16.27 3.59 5.77
CA GLU A 69 17.63 3.54 6.35
C GLU A 69 18.68 4.03 5.34
N ARG A 70 18.50 3.68 4.07
CA ARG A 70 19.46 4.00 3.00
C ARG A 70 19.01 5.17 2.12
N ASN A 71 17.81 5.70 2.35
CA ASN A 71 17.15 6.71 1.52
C ASN A 71 17.07 6.30 0.04
N LEU A 72 16.62 5.06 -0.20
CA LEU A 72 16.48 4.50 -1.55
C LEU A 72 15.01 4.33 -1.91
N LEU A 73 14.61 4.77 -3.11
CA LEU A 73 13.32 4.44 -3.70
C LEU A 73 13.47 3.20 -4.57
N ILE A 74 12.67 2.17 -4.30
CA ILE A 74 12.63 0.94 -5.07
C ILE A 74 11.34 0.95 -5.91
N ILE A 75 11.50 0.82 -7.23
CA ILE A 75 10.42 0.86 -8.22
C ILE A 75 10.25 -0.53 -8.81
N GLY A 76 9.04 -1.08 -8.74
CA GLY A 76 8.67 -2.31 -9.44
C GLY A 76 8.31 -2.01 -10.88
N HIS A 77 9.13 -2.50 -11.80
CA HIS A 77 8.91 -2.41 -13.23
C HIS A 77 8.29 -3.72 -13.74
N ASN A 78 7.05 -3.64 -14.19
CA ASN A 78 6.32 -4.79 -14.70
C ASN A 78 7.05 -5.44 -15.88
N PHE A 79 7.10 -6.77 -15.88
CA PHE A 79 7.72 -7.62 -16.92
C PHE A 79 9.24 -7.53 -17.02
N GLU A 80 9.88 -6.88 -16.02
CA GLU A 80 11.33 -6.79 -15.95
C GLU A 80 11.85 -7.05 -14.53
N GLY A 81 11.61 -6.15 -13.57
CA GLY A 81 12.19 -6.32 -12.25
C GLY A 81 12.11 -5.06 -11.40
N ILE A 82 13.23 -4.67 -10.83
CA ILE A 82 13.31 -3.51 -9.95
C ILE A 82 14.37 -2.51 -10.40
N HIS A 83 14.08 -1.23 -10.17
CA HIS A 83 15.01 -0.11 -10.28
C HIS A 83 15.20 0.51 -8.91
N VAL A 84 16.43 0.83 -8.54
CA VAL A 84 16.77 1.41 -7.25
C VAL A 84 17.39 2.79 -7.46
N ILE A 85 16.71 3.79 -6.93
CA ILE A 85 17.06 5.21 -7.04
C ILE A 85 17.60 5.69 -5.71
N ASP A 86 18.78 6.31 -5.71
CA ASP A 86 19.28 7.09 -4.57
C ASP A 86 18.54 8.44 -4.54
N LEU A 87 17.79 8.68 -3.46
CA LEU A 87 16.99 9.89 -3.31
C LEU A 87 17.81 11.13 -2.93
N ASN A 88 19.06 10.97 -2.45
CA ASN A 88 19.94 12.10 -2.19
C ASN A 88 20.51 12.64 -3.50
N GLU A 89 20.89 11.73 -4.41
CA GLU A 89 21.48 12.09 -5.72
C GLU A 89 20.40 12.20 -6.83
N ASN A 90 19.17 11.72 -6.58
CA ASN A 90 18.10 11.57 -7.57
C ASN A 90 18.56 10.80 -8.81
N LYS A 91 19.25 9.68 -8.60
CA LYS A 91 19.89 8.90 -9.66
C LYS A 91 19.65 7.41 -9.45
N GLU A 92 19.39 6.69 -10.55
CA GLU A 92 19.41 5.23 -10.53
C GLU A 92 20.82 4.74 -10.23
N ILE A 93 20.96 3.94 -9.18
CA ILE A 93 22.24 3.38 -8.76
C ILE A 93 22.43 1.92 -9.20
N TRP A 94 21.33 1.19 -9.38
CA TRP A 94 21.29 -0.13 -9.99
C TRP A 94 19.87 -0.56 -10.32
N ASN A 95 19.76 -1.55 -11.21
CA ASN A 95 18.52 -2.28 -11.50
C ASN A 95 18.81 -3.78 -11.57
N LEU A 96 17.76 -4.58 -11.50
CA LEU A 96 17.88 -6.02 -11.57
C LEU A 96 16.66 -6.63 -12.28
N LYS A 97 16.91 -7.37 -13.35
CA LYS A 97 15.86 -8.16 -14.00
C LYS A 97 15.47 -9.33 -13.09
N LEU A 98 14.18 -9.43 -12.75
CA LEU A 98 13.68 -10.43 -11.82
C LEU A 98 12.69 -11.40 -12.45
N THR A 99 11.80 -10.91 -13.31
CA THR A 99 10.64 -11.65 -13.75
C THR A 99 10.03 -11.05 -15.03
N ASP A 100 9.39 -11.88 -15.82
CA ASP A 100 8.55 -11.44 -16.95
C ASP A 100 7.06 -11.31 -16.54
N GLN A 101 6.79 -11.24 -15.23
CA GLN A 101 5.45 -11.08 -14.65
C GLN A 101 5.23 -9.66 -14.12
N ALA A 102 3.96 -9.32 -13.86
CA ALA A 102 3.64 -8.08 -13.17
C ALA A 102 4.16 -8.11 -11.72
N ILE A 103 4.64 -6.97 -11.22
CA ILE A 103 5.05 -6.75 -9.83
C ILE A 103 3.98 -5.90 -9.17
N PHE A 104 3.26 -6.45 -8.19
CA PHE A 104 2.13 -5.77 -7.56
C PHE A 104 2.45 -5.10 -6.23
N ASP A 105 3.42 -5.61 -5.50
CA ASP A 105 3.85 -4.99 -4.24
C ASP A 105 5.32 -5.30 -3.96
N ILE A 106 5.98 -4.36 -3.28
CA ILE A 106 7.37 -4.46 -2.85
C ILE A 106 7.46 -3.99 -1.40
N LYS A 107 8.23 -4.71 -0.59
CA LYS A 107 8.58 -4.31 0.78
C LYS A 107 10.09 -4.39 0.98
N VAL A 108 10.60 -3.63 1.95
CA VAL A 108 11.98 -3.73 2.42
C VAL A 108 11.98 -4.20 3.86
N PHE A 109 12.81 -5.17 4.17
CA PHE A 109 12.99 -5.66 5.53
C PHE A 109 14.41 -6.19 5.74
N ALA A 110 15.09 -5.74 6.78
CA ALA A 110 16.40 -6.22 7.21
C ALA A 110 17.46 -6.32 6.07
N GLY A 111 17.50 -5.33 5.18
CA GLY A 111 18.44 -5.28 4.06
C GLY A 111 18.05 -6.13 2.85
N GLU A 112 16.83 -6.66 2.84
CA GLU A 112 16.25 -7.43 1.73
C GLU A 112 15.08 -6.68 1.09
N ILE A 113 14.95 -6.79 -0.26
CA ILE A 113 13.77 -6.37 -1.00
C ILE A 113 12.91 -7.60 -1.26
N LEU A 114 11.67 -7.54 -0.82
CA LEU A 114 10.65 -8.57 -1.00
C LEU A 114 9.73 -8.17 -2.14
N VAL A 115 9.66 -8.97 -3.20
CA VAL A 115 8.91 -8.63 -4.42
C VAL A 115 7.80 -9.66 -4.66
N GLY A 116 6.56 -9.20 -4.63
CA GLY A 116 5.36 -10.01 -4.91
C GLY A 116 4.97 -9.99 -6.38
N THR A 117 4.96 -11.17 -7.03
CA THR A 117 4.79 -11.28 -8.48
C THR A 117 3.43 -11.81 -8.90
N GLY A 118 3.12 -11.62 -10.19
CA GLY A 118 1.85 -12.00 -10.83
C GLY A 118 1.62 -13.50 -10.95
N ASP A 119 2.66 -14.31 -10.89
CA ASP A 119 2.56 -15.77 -10.90
C ASP A 119 2.63 -16.41 -9.51
N GLY A 120 2.62 -15.60 -8.45
CA GLY A 120 2.57 -16.07 -7.05
C GLY A 120 3.92 -16.52 -6.49
N VAL A 121 4.99 -15.94 -7.00
CA VAL A 121 6.35 -16.08 -6.47
C VAL A 121 6.70 -14.87 -5.62
N LEU A 122 7.20 -15.10 -4.42
CA LEU A 122 7.91 -14.10 -3.63
C LEU A 122 9.39 -14.17 -4.00
N ILE A 123 9.93 -13.10 -4.56
CA ILE A 123 11.35 -12.98 -4.87
C ILE A 123 12.02 -12.17 -3.76
N VAL A 124 13.10 -12.70 -3.22
CA VAL A 124 13.91 -12.03 -2.18
C VAL A 124 15.22 -11.59 -2.82
N VAL A 125 15.52 -10.29 -2.73
CA VAL A 125 16.73 -9.69 -3.28
C VAL A 125 17.58 -9.10 -2.15
N ASP A 126 18.87 -9.40 -2.14
CA ASP A 126 19.85 -8.82 -1.21
C ASP A 126 20.26 -7.44 -1.74
N ILE A 127 20.05 -6.38 -0.93
CA ILE A 127 20.37 -5.01 -1.33
C ILE A 127 21.87 -4.79 -1.45
N ALA A 128 22.67 -5.36 -0.53
CA ALA A 128 24.13 -5.16 -0.51
C ALA A 128 24.81 -5.91 -1.65
N GLN A 129 24.36 -7.14 -1.93
CA GLN A 129 24.92 -7.97 -3.01
C GLN A 129 24.28 -7.67 -4.37
N ARG A 130 23.17 -6.93 -4.40
CA ARG A 130 22.40 -6.60 -5.62
C ARG A 130 22.04 -7.84 -6.43
N SER A 131 21.63 -8.89 -5.74
CA SER A 131 21.38 -10.21 -6.35
C SER A 131 20.17 -10.89 -5.77
N ILE A 132 19.55 -11.77 -6.58
CA ILE A 132 18.44 -12.61 -6.12
C ILE A 132 18.96 -13.64 -5.11
N LYS A 133 18.37 -13.65 -3.92
CA LYS A 133 18.68 -14.59 -2.86
C LYS A 133 17.77 -15.80 -2.91
N ARG A 134 16.49 -15.61 -3.24
CA ARG A 134 15.47 -16.67 -3.24
C ARG A 134 14.32 -16.43 -4.19
N HIS A 135 13.70 -17.53 -4.62
CA HIS A 135 12.38 -17.59 -5.22
C HIS A 135 11.52 -18.54 -4.38
N ILE A 136 10.43 -18.04 -3.79
CA ILE A 136 9.52 -18.81 -2.96
C ILE A 136 8.17 -18.88 -3.66
N LYS A 137 7.81 -20.04 -4.21
CA LYS A 137 6.50 -20.26 -4.85
C LYS A 137 5.44 -20.47 -3.78
N LEU A 138 4.49 -19.54 -3.69
CA LEU A 138 3.43 -19.55 -2.67
C LEU A 138 2.07 -19.98 -3.24
N SER A 139 1.79 -19.65 -4.50
CA SER A 139 0.52 -19.93 -5.17
C SER A 139 0.71 -20.02 -6.68
N SER A 140 -0.29 -20.53 -7.39
CA SER A 140 -0.40 -20.38 -8.85
C SER A 140 -1.08 -19.05 -9.26
N LYS A 141 -1.50 -18.25 -8.27
CA LYS A 141 -2.16 -16.95 -8.45
C LYS A 141 -1.32 -15.84 -7.85
N SER A 142 -1.54 -14.61 -8.33
CA SER A 142 -0.74 -13.43 -7.98
C SER A 142 -0.67 -13.16 -6.49
N ILE A 143 0.51 -12.75 -6.01
CA ILE A 143 0.69 -12.01 -4.77
C ILE A 143 0.29 -10.57 -5.07
N ARG A 144 -0.75 -10.08 -4.41
CA ARG A 144 -1.34 -8.76 -4.70
C ARG A 144 -0.87 -7.66 -3.74
N VAL A 145 -0.59 -8.05 -2.51
CA VAL A 145 -0.25 -7.13 -1.43
C VAL A 145 0.55 -7.86 -0.36
N MET A 146 1.43 -7.14 0.31
CA MET A 146 2.24 -7.63 1.42
C MET A 146 2.20 -6.64 2.58
N SER A 147 2.28 -7.14 3.81
CA SER A 147 2.43 -6.34 5.03
C SER A 147 3.38 -7.03 6.00
N ILE A 148 4.23 -6.27 6.66
CA ILE A 148 5.22 -6.77 7.61
C ILE A 148 4.86 -6.30 9.01
N ALA A 149 4.85 -7.22 9.97
CA ALA A 149 4.91 -6.95 11.39
C ALA A 149 6.39 -7.04 11.80
N SER A 150 7.02 -5.87 11.96
CA SER A 150 8.48 -5.78 12.11
C SER A 150 8.98 -6.35 13.43
N GLU A 151 8.26 -6.11 14.54
CA GLU A 151 8.60 -6.61 15.86
C GLU A 151 8.40 -8.14 15.94
N LYS A 152 7.32 -8.65 15.35
CA LYS A 152 7.04 -10.09 15.28
C LYS A 152 7.85 -10.81 14.22
N ARG A 153 8.42 -10.07 13.26
CA ARG A 153 9.10 -10.60 12.08
C ARG A 153 8.20 -11.51 11.23
N HIS A 154 6.93 -11.14 11.10
CA HIS A 154 5.96 -11.86 10.28
C HIS A 154 5.68 -11.10 8.98
N LEU A 155 5.61 -11.84 7.87
CA LEU A 155 5.18 -11.35 6.56
C LEU A 155 3.81 -11.91 6.21
N ALA A 156 2.82 -11.04 6.05
CA ALA A 156 1.52 -11.40 5.53
C ALA A 156 1.44 -11.11 4.02
N LEU A 157 0.93 -12.06 3.24
CA LEU A 157 0.79 -11.95 1.78
C LEU A 157 -0.66 -12.24 1.39
N GLY A 158 -1.31 -11.27 0.77
CA GLY A 158 -2.66 -11.38 0.21
C GLY A 158 -2.61 -11.82 -1.25
N LEU A 159 -3.36 -12.88 -1.58
CA LEU A 159 -3.28 -13.53 -2.88
C LEU A 159 -4.59 -13.42 -3.67
N SER A 160 -4.46 -13.62 -4.99
CA SER A 160 -5.63 -13.67 -5.88
C SER A 160 -6.40 -15.01 -5.79
N ASP A 161 -5.90 -16.00 -5.07
CA ASP A 161 -6.61 -17.23 -4.74
C ASP A 161 -7.46 -17.14 -3.47
N HIS A 162 -7.68 -15.91 -2.98
CA HIS A 162 -8.49 -15.56 -1.81
C HIS A 162 -7.86 -15.86 -0.46
N SER A 163 -6.68 -16.47 -0.42
CA SER A 163 -5.95 -16.79 0.80
C SER A 163 -5.04 -15.65 1.25
N ILE A 164 -4.70 -15.66 2.54
CA ILE A 164 -3.64 -14.85 3.12
C ILE A 164 -2.63 -15.83 3.71
N LYS A 165 -1.38 -15.75 3.29
CA LYS A 165 -0.30 -16.55 3.85
C LYS A 165 0.52 -15.73 4.82
N ILE A 166 0.89 -16.34 5.93
CA ILE A 166 1.79 -15.75 6.94
C ILE A 166 3.09 -16.54 6.92
N LEU A 167 4.20 -15.83 6.78
CA LEU A 167 5.55 -16.40 6.81
C LEU A 167 6.35 -15.80 7.96
N ASP A 168 7.21 -16.63 8.57
CA ASP A 168 8.19 -16.21 9.58
C ASP A 168 9.46 -15.70 8.90
N LEU A 169 9.77 -14.42 9.04
CA LEU A 169 10.99 -13.80 8.52
C LEU A 169 12.23 -14.13 9.37
N SER A 170 12.07 -14.63 10.59
CA SER A 170 13.16 -15.07 11.45
C SER A 170 13.58 -16.52 11.21
N ASP A 171 12.68 -17.33 10.63
CA ASP A 171 12.90 -18.73 10.30
C ASP A 171 12.76 -18.96 8.78
N ASP A 172 13.58 -18.23 8.03
CA ASP A 172 13.81 -18.49 6.62
C ASP A 172 12.53 -18.53 5.75
N PHE A 173 11.57 -17.65 6.03
CA PHE A 173 10.26 -17.58 5.37
C PHE A 173 9.40 -18.85 5.55
N GLN A 174 9.56 -19.58 6.64
CA GLN A 174 8.73 -20.75 6.92
C GLN A 174 7.25 -20.36 7.01
N PRO A 175 6.35 -21.16 6.41
CA PRO A 175 4.91 -20.91 6.51
C PRO A 175 4.41 -21.10 7.95
N MET A 176 3.73 -20.10 8.50
CA MET A 176 3.13 -20.12 9.84
C MET A 176 1.62 -20.38 9.80
N ALA A 177 0.92 -19.68 8.88
CA ALA A 177 -0.53 -19.78 8.78
C ALA A 177 -1.02 -19.56 7.34
N ASN A 178 -2.20 -20.11 7.06
CA ASN A 178 -2.94 -19.85 5.82
C ASN A 178 -4.37 -19.46 6.20
N LEU A 179 -4.68 -18.15 6.09
CA LEU A 179 -5.96 -17.61 6.48
C LEU A 179 -6.93 -17.71 5.31
N THR A 180 -8.10 -18.24 5.59
CA THR A 180 -9.20 -18.39 4.63
C THR A 180 -10.42 -17.61 5.12
N GLY A 181 -11.30 -17.22 4.18
CA GLY A 181 -12.52 -16.50 4.54
C GLY A 181 -12.87 -15.36 3.59
N HIS A 182 -11.90 -14.82 2.82
CA HIS A 182 -12.24 -14.02 1.65
C HIS A 182 -12.80 -14.91 0.53
N THR A 183 -13.74 -14.36 -0.24
CA THR A 183 -14.36 -15.10 -1.37
C THR A 183 -13.82 -14.65 -2.73
N ASN A 184 -12.93 -13.68 -2.74
CA ASN A 184 -12.25 -13.18 -3.93
C ASN A 184 -10.86 -12.62 -3.55
N SER A 185 -10.08 -12.16 -4.54
CA SER A 185 -8.72 -11.64 -4.39
C SER A 185 -8.57 -10.67 -3.22
N VAL A 186 -7.53 -10.85 -2.42
CA VAL A 186 -7.13 -9.93 -1.34
C VAL A 186 -6.25 -8.84 -1.94
N PHE A 187 -6.66 -7.58 -1.84
CA PHE A 187 -5.97 -6.43 -2.43
C PHE A 187 -5.31 -5.52 -1.41
N ALA A 188 -5.75 -5.59 -0.17
CA ALA A 188 -5.27 -4.76 0.92
C ALA A 188 -4.96 -5.60 2.15
N LEU A 189 -3.78 -5.37 2.72
CA LEU A 189 -3.31 -5.93 3.99
C LEU A 189 -2.54 -4.86 4.74
N ASN A 190 -2.79 -4.73 6.03
CA ASN A 190 -1.92 -3.95 6.90
C ASN A 190 -2.02 -4.47 8.34
N TYR A 191 -0.87 -4.63 8.99
CA TYR A 191 -0.84 -4.78 10.44
C TYR A 191 -1.18 -3.45 11.10
N SER A 192 -1.86 -3.50 12.24
CA SER A 192 -2.04 -2.31 13.09
C SER A 192 -0.68 -1.82 13.59
N PRO A 193 -0.51 -0.53 13.90
CA PRO A 193 0.77 0.02 14.39
C PRO A 193 1.33 -0.68 15.65
N ASP A 194 0.45 -1.24 16.49
CA ASP A 194 0.81 -2.02 17.69
C ASP A 194 1.00 -3.52 17.37
N GLU A 195 0.89 -3.91 16.11
CA GLU A 195 1.00 -5.27 15.59
C GLU A 195 0.07 -6.31 16.25
N LYS A 196 -1.00 -5.88 16.95
CA LYS A 196 -1.95 -6.81 17.55
C LYS A 196 -2.99 -7.35 16.57
N ASN A 197 -3.26 -6.61 15.52
CA ASN A 197 -4.22 -6.99 14.50
C ASN A 197 -3.61 -6.95 13.10
N LEU A 198 -4.02 -7.89 12.26
CA LEU A 198 -3.88 -7.81 10.82
C LEU A 198 -5.25 -7.46 10.23
N VAL A 199 -5.31 -6.46 9.36
CA VAL A 199 -6.54 -6.12 8.63
C VAL A 199 -6.36 -6.48 7.17
N SER A 200 -7.34 -7.19 6.62
CA SER A 200 -7.37 -7.58 5.21
C SER A 200 -8.64 -7.10 4.53
N ALA A 201 -8.54 -6.76 3.25
CA ALA A 201 -9.69 -6.40 2.43
C ALA A 201 -9.44 -6.74 0.96
N GLY A 202 -10.50 -6.79 0.15
CA GLY A 202 -10.30 -7.17 -1.23
C GLY A 202 -11.53 -7.03 -2.13
N ARG A 203 -11.50 -7.82 -3.19
CA ARG A 203 -12.50 -7.76 -4.26
C ARG A 203 -13.91 -8.18 -3.83
N ASP A 204 -14.04 -8.89 -2.71
CA ASP A 204 -15.32 -9.28 -2.12
C ASP A 204 -16.00 -8.15 -1.33
N ALA A 205 -15.42 -6.94 -1.30
CA ALA A 205 -15.90 -5.76 -0.57
C ALA A 205 -15.95 -5.93 0.96
N HIS A 206 -15.39 -7.02 1.49
CA HIS A 206 -15.26 -7.27 2.91
C HIS A 206 -13.94 -6.76 3.45
N MET A 207 -13.98 -6.25 4.68
CA MET A 207 -12.82 -5.94 5.53
C MET A 207 -12.85 -6.89 6.73
N LYS A 208 -11.75 -7.58 6.97
CA LYS A 208 -11.62 -8.60 8.02
C LYS A 208 -10.49 -8.25 8.95
N PHE A 209 -10.73 -8.44 10.25
CA PHE A 209 -9.76 -8.23 11.31
C PHE A 209 -9.36 -9.57 11.88
N TRP A 210 -8.06 -9.80 11.97
CA TRP A 210 -7.44 -11.02 12.48
C TRP A 210 -6.56 -10.67 13.68
N GLU A 211 -6.71 -11.41 14.77
CA GLU A 211 -5.78 -11.28 15.90
C GLU A 211 -4.40 -11.84 15.47
N SER A 212 -3.32 -11.07 15.59
CA SER A 212 -2.07 -11.38 14.92
C SER A 212 -1.15 -12.36 15.69
N GLY A 213 -1.53 -12.77 16.91
CA GLY A 213 -0.84 -13.82 17.65
C GLY A 213 -1.28 -15.23 17.23
N THR A 214 -2.59 -15.41 17.06
CA THR A 214 -3.22 -16.68 16.68
C THR A 214 -3.70 -16.71 15.23
N TYR A 215 -3.78 -15.57 14.58
CA TYR A 215 -4.38 -15.38 13.26
C TYR A 215 -5.84 -15.82 13.16
N THR A 216 -6.58 -15.74 14.28
CA THR A 216 -8.02 -16.01 14.31
C THR A 216 -8.81 -14.80 13.83
N LEU A 217 -9.91 -15.06 13.11
CA LEU A 217 -10.81 -14.00 12.64
C LEU A 217 -11.58 -13.40 13.83
N VAL A 218 -11.45 -12.09 14.01
CA VAL A 218 -12.13 -11.33 15.08
C VAL A 218 -13.41 -10.69 14.57
N GLU A 219 -13.36 -10.04 13.38
CA GLU A 219 -14.49 -9.32 12.83
C GLU A 219 -14.49 -9.38 11.30
N ASN A 220 -15.69 -9.31 10.71
CA ASN A 220 -15.90 -9.33 9.26
C ASN A 220 -17.00 -8.34 8.87
N ILE A 221 -16.63 -7.30 8.15
CA ILE A 221 -17.51 -6.18 7.81
C ILE A 221 -17.67 -6.08 6.29
N VAL A 222 -18.91 -5.93 5.81
CA VAL A 222 -19.16 -5.44 4.44
C VAL A 222 -18.84 -3.96 4.43
N ALA A 223 -17.62 -3.62 4.05
CA ALA A 223 -17.09 -2.27 4.23
C ALA A 223 -17.44 -1.33 3.07
N HIS A 224 -17.52 -1.84 1.85
CA HIS A 224 -17.80 -1.06 0.64
C HIS A 224 -18.84 -1.75 -0.27
N MET A 225 -19.28 -1.05 -1.32
CA MET A 225 -20.19 -1.62 -2.33
C MET A 225 -19.44 -2.41 -3.41
N TYR A 226 -18.15 -2.12 -3.60
CA TYR A 226 -17.26 -2.76 -4.58
C TYR A 226 -15.91 -3.06 -3.95
N ALA A 227 -14.99 -3.61 -4.75
CA ALA A 227 -13.66 -3.98 -4.33
C ALA A 227 -12.96 -2.90 -3.50
N ILE A 228 -12.40 -3.30 -2.37
CA ILE A 228 -11.53 -2.45 -1.54
C ILE A 228 -10.12 -2.61 -2.09
N ASN A 229 -9.55 -1.52 -2.59
CA ASN A 229 -8.26 -1.56 -3.27
C ASN A 229 -7.09 -1.40 -2.30
N PHE A 230 -7.27 -0.64 -1.23
CA PHE A 230 -6.22 -0.42 -0.24
C PHE A 230 -6.78 0.04 1.11
N LEU A 231 -5.94 -0.05 2.16
CA LEU A 231 -6.20 0.47 3.49
C LEU A 231 -4.91 1.02 4.12
N SER A 232 -5.05 1.99 5.02
CA SER A 232 -3.92 2.57 5.76
C SER A 232 -4.37 2.95 7.16
N PHE A 233 -3.56 2.60 8.17
CA PHE A 233 -3.77 3.06 9.54
C PHE A 233 -3.23 4.46 9.74
N LYS A 234 -3.87 5.20 10.65
CA LYS A 234 -3.25 6.34 11.29
C LYS A 234 -2.15 5.84 12.23
N GLU A 235 -1.06 6.58 12.39
CA GLU A 235 0.12 6.20 13.18
C GLU A 235 -0.23 5.77 14.63
N ASP A 236 -1.20 6.45 15.26
CA ASP A 236 -1.65 6.13 16.61
C ASP A 236 -2.52 4.86 16.70
N GLY A 237 -2.85 4.24 15.58
CA GLY A 237 -3.70 3.05 15.49
C GLY A 237 -5.18 3.27 15.80
N LYS A 238 -5.60 4.50 16.15
CA LYS A 238 -6.99 4.80 16.51
C LYS A 238 -7.95 4.71 15.34
N TYR A 239 -7.49 5.13 14.18
CA TYR A 239 -8.28 5.15 12.95
C TYR A 239 -7.58 4.40 11.83
N LEU A 240 -8.38 3.91 10.90
CA LEU A 240 -7.91 3.46 9.59
C LEU A 240 -8.78 4.04 8.49
N VAL A 241 -8.21 4.15 7.30
CA VAL A 241 -8.91 4.53 6.08
C VAL A 241 -8.88 3.40 5.08
N THR A 242 -9.97 3.25 4.33
CA THR A 242 -10.07 2.33 3.19
C THR A 242 -10.45 3.09 1.94
N CYS A 243 -10.01 2.63 0.78
CA CYS A 243 -10.42 3.15 -0.52
C CYS A 243 -10.93 2.05 -1.45
N SER A 244 -11.82 2.39 -2.37
CA SER A 244 -12.57 1.42 -3.14
C SER A 244 -12.83 1.83 -4.58
N MET A 245 -13.15 0.83 -5.41
CA MET A 245 -13.76 1.01 -6.74
C MET A 245 -15.12 1.70 -6.67
N ASP A 246 -15.78 1.76 -5.51
CA ASP A 246 -17.04 2.51 -5.31
C ASP A 246 -16.83 4.03 -5.26
N LYS A 247 -15.60 4.51 -5.50
CA LYS A 247 -15.20 5.92 -5.57
C LYS A 247 -15.25 6.63 -4.22
N SER A 248 -15.26 5.89 -3.12
CA SER A 248 -15.26 6.46 -1.78
C SER A 248 -14.01 6.09 -0.99
N ILE A 249 -13.64 6.97 -0.07
CA ILE A 249 -12.76 6.70 1.05
C ILE A 249 -13.64 6.61 2.29
N LYS A 250 -13.37 5.65 3.16
CA LYS A 250 -14.08 5.51 4.43
C LYS A 250 -13.09 5.56 5.59
N VAL A 251 -13.46 6.29 6.63
CA VAL A 251 -12.70 6.40 7.90
C VAL A 251 -13.39 5.52 8.92
N TRP A 252 -12.61 4.69 9.61
CA TRP A 252 -13.09 3.71 10.58
C TRP A 252 -12.43 3.93 11.93
N ASP A 253 -13.18 3.77 13.01
CA ASP A 253 -12.65 3.54 14.36
C ASP A 253 -12.08 2.10 14.39
N ALA A 254 -10.77 1.97 14.56
CA ALA A 254 -10.10 0.67 14.46
C ALA A 254 -10.37 -0.23 15.67
N ALA A 255 -10.65 0.33 16.84
CA ALA A 255 -10.91 -0.43 18.06
C ALA A 255 -12.34 -0.97 18.11
N ASN A 256 -13.30 -0.24 17.55
CA ASN A 256 -14.73 -0.59 17.60
C ASN A 256 -15.26 -1.08 16.24
N TYR A 257 -14.42 -1.11 15.21
CA TYR A 257 -14.78 -1.54 13.85
C TYR A 257 -15.94 -0.71 13.24
N LYS A 258 -16.08 0.55 13.64
CA LYS A 258 -17.22 1.40 13.26
C LYS A 258 -16.85 2.38 12.17
N LEU A 259 -17.75 2.51 11.19
CA LEU A 259 -17.67 3.56 10.19
C LEU A 259 -17.89 4.93 10.84
N MET A 260 -16.92 5.82 10.71
CA MET A 260 -16.95 7.18 11.24
C MET A 260 -17.31 8.21 10.18
N LYS A 261 -16.79 8.06 8.94
CA LYS A 261 -16.98 9.04 7.86
C LYS A 261 -16.89 8.37 6.48
N VAL A 262 -17.67 8.90 5.55
CA VAL A 262 -17.58 8.59 4.12
C VAL A 262 -17.16 9.85 3.38
N ILE A 263 -16.10 9.74 2.58
CA ILE A 263 -15.56 10.79 1.71
C ILE A 263 -15.86 10.38 0.27
N ASP A 264 -16.66 11.15 -0.43
CA ASP A 264 -17.07 10.89 -1.81
C ASP A 264 -17.11 12.19 -2.64
N LYS A 265 -17.41 12.04 -3.93
CA LYS A 265 -17.47 13.18 -4.85
C LYS A 265 -18.56 14.18 -4.48
N ALA A 266 -19.72 13.72 -4.05
CA ALA A 266 -20.88 14.56 -3.81
C ALA A 266 -20.71 15.41 -2.54
N ARG A 267 -20.13 14.84 -1.48
CA ARG A 267 -20.01 15.48 -0.16
C ARG A 267 -18.73 16.26 0.02
N ASN A 268 -17.63 15.81 -0.58
CA ASN A 268 -16.30 16.31 -0.29
C ASN A 268 -15.50 16.68 -1.54
N ALA A 269 -16.12 16.74 -2.73
CA ALA A 269 -15.43 16.89 -4.02
C ALA A 269 -14.33 15.81 -4.22
N GLY A 270 -14.63 14.56 -3.82
CA GLY A 270 -13.74 13.42 -3.94
C GLY A 270 -13.51 12.97 -5.39
N HIS A 271 -12.82 11.84 -5.53
CA HIS A 271 -12.51 11.27 -6.84
C HIS A 271 -13.76 10.87 -7.63
N GLY A 272 -13.67 10.97 -8.98
CA GLY A 272 -14.75 10.61 -9.89
C GLY A 272 -14.76 9.15 -10.33
N THR A 273 -13.68 8.41 -10.09
CA THR A 273 -13.45 7.03 -10.53
C THR A 273 -12.90 6.17 -9.38
N SER A 274 -12.48 4.94 -9.67
CA SER A 274 -11.85 4.03 -8.70
C SER A 274 -10.70 4.71 -7.97
N ILE A 275 -10.63 4.53 -6.65
CA ILE A 275 -9.52 4.99 -5.82
C ILE A 275 -8.60 3.80 -5.58
N ASN A 276 -7.35 3.89 -6.02
CA ASN A 276 -6.45 2.74 -6.09
C ASN A 276 -5.61 2.56 -4.83
N LYS A 277 -5.12 3.65 -4.23
CA LYS A 277 -4.43 3.60 -2.93
C LYS A 277 -4.80 4.81 -2.07
N VAL A 278 -4.64 4.63 -0.79
CA VAL A 278 -4.77 5.66 0.24
C VAL A 278 -3.62 5.49 1.22
N LEU A 279 -3.06 6.59 1.68
CA LEU A 279 -1.99 6.64 2.67
C LEU A 279 -2.39 7.64 3.76
N TRP A 280 -2.37 7.20 5.01
CA TRP A 280 -2.39 8.12 6.15
C TRP A 280 -0.95 8.51 6.44
N SER A 281 -0.57 9.71 6.01
CA SER A 281 0.81 10.20 6.17
C SER A 281 1.10 10.54 7.63
N THR A 282 2.33 10.29 8.04
CA THR A 282 2.84 10.71 9.35
C THR A 282 3.13 12.21 9.39
N TYR A 283 3.25 12.87 8.22
CA TYR A 283 3.39 14.31 8.11
C TYR A 283 2.04 15.02 8.30
N SER A 284 1.91 15.79 9.38
CA SER A 284 0.70 16.54 9.74
C SER A 284 -0.60 15.72 9.79
N GLY A 285 -0.54 14.39 9.84
CA GLY A 285 -1.69 13.50 9.88
C GLY A 285 -2.60 13.57 8.67
N GLN A 286 -2.08 14.00 7.52
CA GLN A 286 -2.84 14.12 6.27
C GLN A 286 -3.10 12.75 5.63
N VAL A 287 -4.21 12.66 4.92
CA VAL A 287 -4.52 11.49 4.08
C VAL A 287 -4.31 11.83 2.62
N ILE A 288 -3.58 10.99 1.91
CA ILE A 288 -3.30 11.10 0.47
C ILE A 288 -4.04 9.98 -0.24
N SER A 289 -4.74 10.29 -1.32
CA SER A 289 -5.43 9.30 -2.15
C SER A 289 -5.11 9.47 -3.63
N ILE A 290 -5.00 8.35 -4.35
CA ILE A 290 -4.71 8.29 -5.79
C ILE A 290 -5.78 7.49 -6.54
N SER A 291 -6.03 7.85 -7.79
CA SER A 291 -7.19 7.33 -8.52
C SER A 291 -6.93 7.12 -10.02
N ASP A 292 -7.83 6.36 -10.64
CA ASP A 292 -7.92 6.20 -12.10
C ASP A 292 -8.26 7.51 -12.82
N ASP A 293 -8.76 8.54 -12.11
CA ASP A 293 -9.00 9.87 -12.67
C ASP A 293 -7.71 10.68 -12.89
N ARG A 294 -6.56 10.08 -12.66
CA ARG A 294 -5.21 10.64 -12.82
C ARG A 294 -4.90 11.78 -11.84
N THR A 295 -5.68 11.90 -10.78
CA THR A 295 -5.49 12.93 -9.76
C THR A 295 -5.04 12.32 -8.43
N ILE A 296 -4.35 13.15 -7.65
CA ILE A 296 -4.02 12.89 -6.25
C ILE A 296 -4.85 13.88 -5.43
N SER A 297 -5.48 13.42 -4.37
CA SER A 297 -6.19 14.29 -3.42
C SER A 297 -5.55 14.22 -2.04
N ILE A 298 -5.35 15.39 -1.42
CA ILE A 298 -4.82 15.53 -0.07
C ILE A 298 -5.94 16.01 0.84
N TRP A 299 -6.11 15.33 1.99
CA TRP A 299 -7.19 15.53 2.94
C TRP A 299 -6.66 15.80 4.33
N GLN A 300 -7.29 16.73 5.04
CA GLN A 300 -7.16 16.85 6.49
C GLN A 300 -8.34 16.14 7.14
N ILE A 301 -8.04 15.23 8.06
CA ILE A 301 -9.02 14.46 8.84
C ILE A 301 -8.77 14.70 10.32
N GLU A 302 -9.74 15.32 10.98
CA GLU A 302 -9.63 15.75 12.37
C GLU A 302 -10.85 15.30 13.19
N GLU A 303 -10.66 15.12 14.49
CA GLU A 303 -11.76 14.98 15.43
C GLU A 303 -12.30 16.36 15.76
N GLU A 304 -13.62 16.54 15.65
CA GLU A 304 -14.26 17.75 16.20
C GLU A 304 -14.07 17.75 17.72
N ASN A 305 -13.33 18.73 18.23
CA ASN A 305 -13.30 19.00 19.67
C ASN A 305 -14.72 19.35 20.14
N GLN A 306 -15.22 18.60 21.14
CA GLN A 306 -16.48 18.90 21.81
C GLN A 306 -16.38 20.17 22.64
#